data_9b1eb2aa9e9e281022634e9559cf60b5
#
_entry.id   9b1eb2aa9e9e281022634e9559cf60b5
#
_cell.length_a   1.000
_cell.length_b   1.000
_cell.length_c   1.000
_cell.angle_alpha   90.00
_cell.angle_beta   90.00
_cell.angle_gamma   90.00
#
_symmetry.space_group_name_H-M   'P 1'
#
loop_
_entity.id
_entity.type
_entity.pdbx_description
1 polymer ?
#
loop_
_entity_poly.entity_id
_entity_poly.type
_entity_poly.pdbx_seq_one_letter_code
_entity_poly.pdbx_strand_id
1 'polypeptide(L)'
;FYQKYPQYQFITFRDMSGLPREEFAKELSKSFLSVWVDELSSFGTFPIESMKCGTPVVGKIPRMVPEWMGAVDENGNLNLNDNGIWTANLNAIPDIIATVVGLYLEDAIPTNLLESMEEYKSKYTEDEMKNSIKEVYNRIFGRRIVELQTIGEKEQEKLNTTPELQIENNKK
;
A
#
# COMPACT_ATOMS: atom_id res chain seq x y z
N PHE A 1 19.76 -6.91 -17.05
CA PHE A 1 18.61 -7.59 -17.64
C PHE A 1 18.84 -7.83 -19.14
N TYR A 2 18.97 -6.81 -19.98
CA TYR A 2 19.08 -6.94 -21.44
C TYR A 2 20.29 -7.73 -21.93
N GLN A 3 21.40 -7.71 -21.19
CA GLN A 3 22.56 -8.55 -21.53
C GLN A 3 22.27 -10.04 -21.40
N LYS A 4 21.45 -10.41 -20.42
CA LYS A 4 21.06 -11.80 -20.16
C LYS A 4 19.88 -12.24 -21.01
N TYR A 5 18.96 -11.31 -21.29
CA TYR A 5 17.70 -11.55 -22.00
C TYR A 5 17.53 -10.59 -23.19
N PRO A 6 18.33 -10.71 -24.25
CA PRO A 6 18.29 -9.79 -25.38
C PRO A 6 16.98 -9.82 -26.15
N GLN A 7 16.20 -10.92 -26.05
CA GLN A 7 14.88 -11.02 -26.67
C GLN A 7 13.84 -10.07 -26.05
N TYR A 8 14.10 -9.52 -24.87
CA TYR A 8 13.19 -8.61 -24.16
C TYR A 8 13.60 -7.12 -24.27
N GLN A 9 14.31 -6.74 -25.34
CA GLN A 9 14.71 -5.34 -25.57
C GLN A 9 13.53 -4.39 -25.79
N PHE A 10 12.33 -4.91 -26.06
CA PHE A 10 11.11 -4.12 -26.17
C PHE A 10 10.57 -3.65 -24.82
N ILE A 11 11.05 -4.21 -23.70
CA ILE A 11 10.66 -3.79 -22.37
C ILE A 11 11.41 -2.52 -22.00
N THR A 12 10.72 -1.56 -21.43
CA THR A 12 11.33 -0.32 -20.95
C THR A 12 11.29 -0.27 -19.41
N PHE A 13 12.43 -0.07 -18.80
CA PHE A 13 12.52 0.25 -17.37
C PHE A 13 12.42 1.76 -17.18
N ARG A 14 11.54 2.19 -16.28
CA ARG A 14 11.39 3.58 -15.89
C ARG A 14 11.80 3.77 -14.44
N ASP A 15 12.71 4.73 -14.22
CA ASP A 15 13.02 5.20 -12.88
C ASP A 15 11.84 6.05 -12.36
N MET A 16 11.32 5.67 -11.21
CA MET A 16 10.18 6.32 -10.57
C MET A 16 10.59 7.36 -9.53
N SER A 17 11.90 7.57 -9.32
CA SER A 17 12.41 8.50 -8.31
C SER A 17 12.03 9.94 -8.65
N GLY A 18 11.59 10.69 -7.64
CA GLY A 18 11.32 12.12 -7.76
C GLY A 18 10.08 12.50 -8.58
N LEU A 19 9.28 11.54 -9.00
CA LEU A 19 8.02 11.83 -9.68
C LEU A 19 7.01 12.46 -8.72
N PRO A 20 6.21 13.45 -9.18
CA PRO A 20 5.03 13.92 -8.45
C PRO A 20 4.05 12.76 -8.22
N ARG A 21 3.32 12.79 -7.11
CA ARG A 21 2.44 11.69 -6.70
C ARG A 21 1.45 11.23 -7.78
N GLU A 22 0.85 12.17 -8.49
CA GLU A 22 -0.12 11.86 -9.55
C GLU A 22 0.54 11.18 -10.74
N GLU A 23 1.71 11.67 -11.15
CA GLU A 23 2.48 11.08 -12.24
C GLU A 23 2.99 9.70 -11.85
N PHE A 24 3.48 9.53 -10.61
CA PHE A 24 3.91 8.27 -10.05
C PHE A 24 2.79 7.22 -10.11
N ALA A 25 1.58 7.52 -9.61
CA ALA A 25 0.44 6.62 -9.67
C ALA A 25 0.03 6.28 -11.12
N LYS A 26 0.08 7.26 -12.02
CA LYS A 26 -0.22 7.06 -13.43
C LYS A 26 0.77 6.14 -14.12
N GLU A 27 2.06 6.28 -13.82
CA GLU A 27 3.09 5.42 -14.40
C GLU A 27 3.01 4.00 -13.83
N LEU A 28 2.77 3.83 -12.53
CA LEU A 28 2.51 2.52 -11.94
C LEU A 28 1.33 1.83 -12.62
N SER A 29 0.18 2.51 -12.75
CA SER A 29 -1.02 1.92 -13.36
C SER A 29 -0.85 1.49 -14.82
N LYS A 30 0.17 1.98 -15.51
CA LYS A 30 0.52 1.59 -16.88
C LYS A 30 1.58 0.50 -16.96
N SER A 31 2.24 0.23 -15.84
CA SER A 31 3.30 -0.75 -15.76
C SER A 31 2.71 -2.13 -15.58
N PHE A 32 3.22 -3.13 -16.29
CA PHE A 32 2.83 -4.52 -16.07
C PHE A 32 3.53 -5.15 -14.86
N LEU A 33 4.62 -4.54 -14.38
CA LEU A 33 5.43 -4.99 -13.28
C LEU A 33 6.19 -3.82 -12.65
N SER A 34 6.36 -3.84 -11.35
CA SER A 34 7.25 -2.93 -10.63
C SER A 34 8.40 -3.69 -9.97
N VAL A 35 9.54 -3.03 -9.74
CA VAL A 35 10.72 -3.62 -9.12
C VAL A 35 11.09 -2.84 -7.87
N TRP A 36 11.21 -3.54 -6.74
CA TRP A 36 11.58 -2.95 -5.47
C TRP A 36 12.78 -3.68 -4.85
N VAL A 37 13.86 -2.95 -4.59
CA VAL A 37 15.13 -3.50 -4.11
C VAL A 37 15.68 -2.79 -2.87
N ASP A 38 14.85 -2.10 -2.13
CA ASP A 38 15.24 -1.40 -0.91
C ASP A 38 15.44 -2.39 0.25
N GLU A 39 16.67 -2.50 0.72
CA GLU A 39 17.05 -3.38 1.84
C GLU A 39 16.85 -2.75 3.22
N LEU A 40 16.71 -1.44 3.30
CA LEU A 40 16.71 -0.70 4.56
C LEU A 40 15.31 -0.36 5.04
N SER A 41 14.36 -0.30 4.15
CA SER A 41 12.97 -0.01 4.51
C SER A 41 12.39 -1.16 5.34
N SER A 42 11.83 -0.82 6.50
CA SER A 42 11.15 -1.78 7.37
C SER A 42 9.70 -2.02 6.98
N PHE A 43 9.09 -1.12 6.23
CA PHE A 43 7.67 -1.21 5.86
C PHE A 43 7.45 -1.31 4.35
N GLY A 44 8.17 -0.52 3.53
CA GLY A 44 8.06 -0.53 2.08
C GLY A 44 6.72 0.02 1.58
N THR A 45 6.56 1.34 1.56
CA THR A 45 5.33 1.96 1.04
C THR A 45 5.16 1.73 -0.47
N PHE A 46 6.27 1.72 -1.22
CA PHE A 46 6.26 1.53 -2.67
C PHE A 46 5.53 0.26 -3.13
N PRO A 47 5.78 -0.93 -2.56
CA PRO A 47 5.03 -2.13 -2.92
C PRO A 47 3.52 -2.00 -2.68
N ILE A 48 3.11 -1.37 -1.58
CA ILE A 48 1.69 -1.14 -1.29
C ILE A 48 1.07 -0.18 -2.31
N GLU A 49 1.76 0.88 -2.67
CA GLU A 49 1.32 1.83 -3.69
C GLU A 49 1.22 1.16 -5.06
N SER A 50 2.17 0.27 -5.39
CA SER A 50 2.15 -0.52 -6.62
C SER A 50 0.94 -1.45 -6.67
N MET A 51 0.69 -2.20 -5.60
CA MET A 51 -0.50 -3.06 -5.48
C MET A 51 -1.80 -2.26 -5.61
N LYS A 52 -1.87 -1.06 -5.00
CA LYS A 52 -3.04 -0.16 -5.13
C LYS A 52 -3.27 0.30 -6.56
N CYS A 53 -2.22 0.39 -7.35
CA CYS A 53 -2.31 0.69 -8.78
C CYS A 53 -2.60 -0.54 -9.66
N GLY A 54 -2.72 -1.73 -9.07
CA GLY A 54 -2.94 -2.98 -9.78
C GLY A 54 -1.68 -3.55 -10.43
N THR A 55 -0.49 -3.12 -10.00
CA THR A 55 0.79 -3.50 -10.58
C THR A 55 1.53 -4.47 -9.67
N PRO A 56 1.77 -5.73 -10.09
CA PRO A 56 2.54 -6.70 -9.34
C PRO A 56 3.97 -6.22 -9.05
N VAL A 57 4.53 -6.68 -7.95
CA VAL A 57 5.87 -6.30 -7.51
C VAL A 57 6.81 -7.49 -7.58
N VAL A 58 8.00 -7.27 -8.13
CA VAL A 58 9.16 -8.15 -7.97
C VAL A 58 10.17 -7.44 -7.08
N GLY A 59 10.69 -8.14 -6.08
CA GLY A 59 11.60 -7.45 -5.17
C GLY A 59 12.54 -8.34 -4.39
N LYS A 60 13.47 -7.67 -3.73
CA LYS A 60 14.35 -8.31 -2.75
C LYS A 60 13.68 -8.25 -1.38
N ILE A 61 13.77 -9.35 -0.64
CA ILE A 61 13.34 -9.41 0.75
C ILE A 61 14.21 -8.46 1.58
N PRO A 62 13.62 -7.47 2.28
CA PRO A 62 14.38 -6.57 3.13
C PRO A 62 14.88 -7.28 4.40
N ARG A 63 15.78 -6.63 5.16
CA ARG A 63 16.29 -7.18 6.43
C ARG A 63 15.19 -7.38 7.48
N MET A 64 14.20 -6.50 7.50
CA MET A 64 13.01 -6.63 8.33
C MET A 64 11.84 -6.94 7.39
N VAL A 65 11.35 -8.17 7.45
CA VAL A 65 10.22 -8.58 6.61
C VAL A 65 8.95 -7.87 7.07
N PRO A 66 8.31 -7.07 6.21
CA PRO A 66 7.06 -6.40 6.57
C PRO A 66 5.92 -7.42 6.75
N GLU A 67 4.96 -7.08 7.59
CA GLU A 67 3.78 -7.91 7.85
C GLU A 67 3.00 -8.25 6.56
N TRP A 68 2.94 -7.33 5.63
CA TRP A 68 2.23 -7.48 4.36
C TRP A 68 2.94 -8.37 3.33
N MET A 69 4.22 -8.69 3.52
CA MET A 69 5.02 -9.46 2.55
C MET A 69 4.74 -10.96 2.62
N GLY A 70 3.70 -11.38 3.21
CA GLY A 70 3.29 -12.81 3.36
C GLY A 70 4.12 -13.91 2.83
N ALA A 71 4.39 -14.90 2.71
CA ALA A 71 4.86 -16.11 2.04
C ALA A 71 6.22 -16.03 1.36
N VAL A 72 7.25 -15.65 2.08
CA VAL A 72 8.60 -16.14 1.75
C VAL A 72 8.77 -17.47 2.45
N ASP A 73 9.10 -18.55 1.72
CA ASP A 73 9.39 -19.81 2.37
C ASP A 73 10.66 -19.70 3.25
N GLU A 74 10.82 -20.63 4.18
CA GLU A 74 11.94 -20.67 5.14
C GLU A 74 13.32 -20.65 4.47
N ASN A 75 13.38 -20.97 3.18
CA ASN A 75 14.63 -21.04 2.39
C ASN A 75 14.86 -19.78 1.54
N GLY A 76 13.97 -18.80 1.60
CA GLY A 76 14.04 -17.60 0.77
C GLY A 76 13.77 -17.86 -0.71
N ASN A 77 13.05 -18.93 -1.03
CA ASN A 77 12.68 -19.24 -2.40
C ASN A 77 11.55 -18.35 -2.90
N LEU A 78 11.51 -18.23 -4.21
CA LEU A 78 10.48 -17.57 -4.96
C LEU A 78 9.12 -18.14 -4.62
N ASN A 79 8.31 -17.36 -3.97
CA ASN A 79 6.91 -17.69 -3.77
C ASN A 79 6.05 -16.72 -4.58
N LEU A 80 5.40 -17.23 -5.61
CA LEU A 80 4.46 -16.49 -6.46
C LEU A 80 3.13 -16.22 -5.75
N ASN A 81 3.05 -16.45 -4.44
CA ASN A 81 1.77 -16.77 -3.87
C ASN A 81 0.99 -15.60 -3.30
N ASP A 82 1.57 -14.46 -2.95
CA ASP A 82 0.72 -13.51 -2.28
C ASP A 82 0.71 -12.14 -2.98
N ASN A 83 1.51 -11.25 -2.57
CA ASN A 83 1.40 -9.85 -2.98
C ASN A 83 2.57 -9.39 -3.85
N GLY A 84 3.33 -10.32 -4.37
CA GLY A 84 4.49 -10.05 -5.20
C GLY A 84 5.38 -11.28 -5.32
N ILE A 85 6.52 -11.11 -5.97
CA ILE A 85 7.51 -12.16 -6.17
C ILE A 85 8.80 -11.73 -5.49
N TRP A 86 9.17 -12.44 -4.42
CA TRP A 86 10.22 -12.02 -3.53
C TRP A 86 11.43 -12.96 -3.55
N THR A 87 12.63 -12.41 -3.51
CA THR A 87 13.87 -13.18 -3.45
C THR A 87 14.84 -12.61 -2.44
N ALA A 88 15.58 -13.49 -1.75
CA ALA A 88 16.72 -13.08 -0.93
C ALA A 88 17.95 -12.70 -1.77
N ASN A 89 18.02 -13.18 -3.02
CA ASN A 89 19.16 -12.99 -3.91
C ASN A 89 18.91 -11.91 -4.95
N LEU A 90 19.53 -10.75 -4.79
CA LEU A 90 19.43 -9.62 -5.72
C LEU A 90 19.78 -10.02 -7.16
N ASN A 91 20.75 -10.92 -7.35
CA ASN A 91 21.16 -11.37 -8.67
C ASN A 91 20.12 -12.23 -9.38
N ALA A 92 19.11 -12.74 -8.68
CA ALA A 92 18.00 -13.47 -9.26
C ALA A 92 16.89 -12.56 -9.85
N ILE A 93 16.89 -11.28 -9.52
CA ILE A 93 15.86 -10.34 -9.99
C ILE A 93 15.70 -10.33 -11.52
N PRO A 94 16.77 -10.30 -12.33
CA PRO A 94 16.62 -10.35 -13.78
C PRO A 94 15.94 -11.63 -14.29
N ASP A 95 16.19 -12.77 -13.64
CA ASP A 95 15.58 -14.05 -14.03
C ASP A 95 14.10 -14.09 -13.68
N ILE A 96 13.76 -13.56 -12.52
CA ILE A 96 12.37 -13.42 -12.07
C ILE A 96 11.60 -12.51 -13.03
N ILE A 97 12.15 -11.35 -13.37
CA ILE A 97 11.52 -10.44 -14.34
C ILE A 97 11.29 -11.17 -15.66
N ALA A 98 12.30 -11.90 -16.17
CA ALA A 98 12.14 -12.66 -17.41
C ALA A 98 11.03 -13.72 -17.34
N THR A 99 10.92 -14.40 -16.20
CA THR A 99 9.84 -15.38 -15.96
C THR A 99 8.48 -14.70 -15.97
N VAL A 100 8.33 -13.59 -15.26
CA VAL A 100 7.06 -12.85 -15.21
C VAL A 100 6.68 -12.30 -16.58
N VAL A 101 7.66 -11.80 -17.33
CA VAL A 101 7.42 -11.35 -18.71
C VAL A 101 6.91 -12.50 -19.58
N GLY A 102 7.51 -13.70 -19.46
CA GLY A 102 7.03 -14.89 -20.14
C GLY A 102 5.58 -15.21 -19.81
N LEU A 103 5.25 -15.27 -18.51
CA LEU A 103 3.88 -15.49 -18.03
C LEU A 103 2.89 -14.43 -18.55
N TYR A 104 3.31 -13.17 -18.57
CA TYR A 104 2.49 -12.09 -19.09
C TYR A 104 2.19 -12.23 -20.59
N LEU A 105 3.23 -12.58 -21.37
CA LEU A 105 3.08 -12.76 -22.82
C LEU A 105 2.23 -13.98 -23.19
N GLU A 106 2.16 -14.97 -22.30
CA GLU A 106 1.35 -16.19 -22.45
C GLU A 106 -0.04 -16.07 -21.83
N ASP A 107 -0.39 -14.88 -21.28
CA ASP A 107 -1.63 -14.66 -20.51
C ASP A 107 -1.79 -15.67 -19.35
N ALA A 108 -0.69 -16.01 -18.72
CA ALA A 108 -0.57 -17.05 -17.70
C ALA A 108 -0.18 -16.49 -16.32
N ILE A 109 -0.43 -15.21 -16.06
CA ILE A 109 -0.21 -14.62 -14.72
C ILE A 109 -1.12 -15.32 -13.72
N PRO A 110 -0.59 -15.85 -12.61
CA PRO A 110 -1.38 -16.54 -11.62
C PRO A 110 -2.49 -15.66 -11.04
N THR A 111 -3.74 -16.12 -11.10
CA THR A 111 -4.88 -15.36 -10.57
C THR A 111 -4.78 -15.10 -9.08
N ASN A 112 -4.22 -16.04 -8.33
CA ASN A 112 -3.98 -15.87 -6.89
C ASN A 112 -3.08 -14.67 -6.56
N LEU A 113 -2.13 -14.31 -7.42
CA LEU A 113 -1.31 -13.12 -7.25
C LEU A 113 -2.17 -11.84 -7.32
N LEU A 114 -3.08 -11.78 -8.27
CA LEU A 114 -3.98 -10.63 -8.45
C LEU A 114 -5.01 -10.55 -7.32
N GLU A 115 -5.57 -11.68 -6.90
CA GLU A 115 -6.51 -11.78 -5.78
C GLU A 115 -5.86 -11.34 -4.47
N SER A 116 -4.65 -11.80 -4.19
CA SER A 116 -3.90 -11.40 -3.00
C SER A 116 -3.56 -9.91 -3.00
N MET A 117 -3.23 -9.35 -4.16
CA MET A 117 -3.00 -7.90 -4.28
C MET A 117 -4.25 -7.10 -3.91
N GLU A 118 -5.45 -7.52 -4.33
CA GLU A 118 -6.72 -6.88 -3.95
C GLU A 118 -7.00 -7.03 -2.45
N GLU A 119 -6.72 -8.18 -1.86
CA GLU A 119 -6.84 -8.38 -0.41
C GLU A 119 -5.94 -7.43 0.37
N TYR A 120 -4.65 -7.37 0.05
CA TYR A 120 -3.70 -6.49 0.72
C TYR A 120 -4.02 -5.00 0.51
N LYS A 121 -4.46 -4.62 -0.69
CA LYS A 121 -4.91 -3.27 -0.99
C LYS A 121 -6.05 -2.82 -0.07
N SER A 122 -7.00 -3.71 0.23
CA SER A 122 -8.13 -3.43 1.11
C SER A 122 -7.72 -3.21 2.57
N LYS A 123 -6.62 -3.80 3.03
CA LYS A 123 -6.09 -3.65 4.40
C LYS A 123 -5.43 -2.29 4.67
N TYR A 124 -4.98 -1.59 3.62
CA TYR A 124 -4.24 -0.33 3.76
C TYR A 124 -5.07 0.88 3.34
N THR A 125 -6.26 0.99 3.92
CA THR A 125 -7.15 2.15 3.74
C THR A 125 -7.00 3.13 4.90
N GLU A 126 -7.51 4.36 4.72
CA GLU A 126 -7.54 5.37 5.78
C GLU A 126 -8.39 4.92 6.97
N ASP A 127 -9.49 4.21 6.70
CA ASP A 127 -10.37 3.72 7.76
C ASP A 127 -9.72 2.59 8.55
N GLU A 128 -9.03 1.65 7.92
CA GLU A 128 -8.24 0.63 8.61
C GLU A 128 -7.12 1.24 9.45
N MET A 129 -6.44 2.26 8.93
CA MET A 129 -5.44 2.99 9.71
C MET A 129 -6.07 3.64 10.95
N LYS A 130 -7.22 4.30 10.82
CA LYS A 130 -7.94 4.90 11.96
C LYS A 130 -8.37 3.85 12.98
N ASN A 131 -8.85 2.70 12.53
CA ASN A 131 -9.25 1.59 13.39
C ASN A 131 -8.05 1.03 14.16
N SER A 132 -6.94 0.77 13.49
CA SER A 132 -5.71 0.30 14.12
C SER A 132 -5.19 1.26 15.18
N ILE A 133 -5.21 2.58 14.90
CA ILE A 133 -4.83 3.61 15.88
C ILE A 133 -5.75 3.58 17.10
N LYS A 134 -7.06 3.44 16.91
CA LYS A 134 -8.04 3.33 18.01
C LYS A 134 -7.79 2.11 18.86
N GLU A 135 -7.52 0.95 18.24
CA GLU A 135 -7.22 -0.29 18.95
C GLU A 135 -5.95 -0.17 19.81
N VAL A 136 -4.88 0.36 19.23
CA VAL A 136 -3.62 0.59 19.96
C VAL A 136 -3.85 1.55 21.12
N TYR A 137 -4.55 2.66 20.91
CA TYR A 137 -4.88 3.61 21.95
C TYR A 137 -5.68 2.97 23.09
N ASN A 138 -6.73 2.20 22.75
CA ASN A 138 -7.55 1.51 23.74
C ASN A 138 -6.74 0.49 24.55
N ARG A 139 -5.84 -0.24 23.89
CA ARG A 139 -4.97 -1.22 24.55
C ARG A 139 -3.99 -0.57 25.52
N ILE A 140 -3.41 0.57 25.16
CA ILE A 140 -2.38 1.25 25.98
C ILE A 140 -3.01 2.01 27.14
N PHE A 141 -4.09 2.72 26.90
CA PHE A 141 -4.65 3.64 27.89
C PHE A 141 -5.90 3.13 28.60
N GLY A 142 -6.40 1.93 28.24
CA GLY A 142 -7.62 1.36 28.83
C GLY A 142 -8.86 2.26 28.65
N ARG A 143 -8.74 3.29 27.81
CA ARG A 143 -9.82 4.23 27.53
C ARG A 143 -10.42 3.86 26.18
N ARG A 144 -11.70 3.56 26.17
CA ARG A 144 -12.44 3.65 24.91
C ARG A 144 -12.24 5.07 24.40
N ILE A 145 -11.93 5.24 23.11
CA ILE A 145 -12.08 6.56 22.43
C ILE A 145 -13.58 6.80 22.35
N VAL A 146 -14.20 6.80 23.51
CA VAL A 146 -15.58 7.16 23.65
C VAL A 146 -15.59 8.66 23.42
N GLU A 147 -16.07 9.03 22.24
CA GLU A 147 -16.85 10.24 22.25
C GLU A 147 -16.10 11.58 22.18
N LEU A 148 -14.90 11.62 21.62
CA LEU A 148 -14.43 12.92 21.11
C LEU A 148 -15.39 13.46 20.03
N GLN A 149 -16.04 12.57 19.29
CA GLN A 149 -17.12 12.94 18.37
C GLN A 149 -18.35 13.44 19.13
N THR A 150 -18.76 12.76 20.20
CA THR A 150 -19.94 13.17 21.00
C THR A 150 -19.70 14.45 21.79
N ILE A 151 -18.48 14.77 22.17
CA ILE A 151 -18.17 16.06 22.82
C ILE A 151 -18.27 17.19 21.80
N GLY A 152 -17.71 17.02 20.61
CA GLY A 152 -17.82 18.01 19.53
C GLY A 152 -19.25 18.23 19.06
N GLU A 153 -20.05 17.18 18.94
CA GLU A 153 -21.46 17.25 18.58
C GLU A 153 -22.30 17.92 19.68
N LYS A 154 -22.06 17.58 20.95
CA LYS A 154 -22.75 18.21 22.09
C LYS A 154 -22.32 19.67 22.30
N GLU A 155 -21.11 20.05 22.00
CA GLU A 155 -20.68 21.45 22.04
C GLU A 155 -21.30 22.24 20.87
N GLN A 156 -21.38 21.66 19.68
CA GLN A 156 -22.13 22.31 18.57
C GLN A 156 -23.62 22.40 18.83
N GLU A 157 -24.23 21.40 19.45
CA GLU A 157 -25.65 21.44 19.81
C GLU A 157 -25.95 22.50 20.89
N LYS A 158 -25.04 22.67 21.87
CA LYS A 158 -25.14 23.75 22.87
C LYS A 158 -24.95 25.13 22.26
N LEU A 159 -24.08 25.29 21.28
CA LEU A 159 -23.93 26.57 20.56
C LEU A 159 -25.18 26.92 19.74
N ASN A 160 -25.86 25.92 19.18
CA ASN A 160 -27.08 26.13 18.39
C ASN A 160 -28.34 26.27 19.24
N THR A 161 -28.31 25.92 20.53
CA THR A 161 -29.45 26.02 21.46
C THR A 161 -29.34 27.17 22.45
N THR A 162 -28.35 28.06 22.33
CA THR A 162 -28.30 29.27 23.13
C THR A 162 -29.41 30.23 22.67
N PRO A 163 -30.41 30.53 23.50
CA PRO A 163 -31.49 31.45 23.11
C PRO A 163 -30.90 32.84 22.84
N GLU A 164 -31.16 33.36 21.65
CA GLU A 164 -30.91 34.77 21.38
C GLU A 164 -31.54 35.59 22.50
N LEU A 165 -30.74 36.32 23.23
CA LEU A 165 -31.20 37.36 24.17
C LEU A 165 -32.04 38.36 23.35
N GLN A 166 -33.36 38.25 23.47
CA GLN A 166 -34.29 39.27 22.98
C GLN A 166 -33.97 40.57 23.72
N ILE A 167 -33.25 41.44 23.07
CA ILE A 167 -33.08 42.81 23.53
C ILE A 167 -34.44 43.49 23.28
N GLU A 168 -35.29 43.52 24.31
CA GLU A 168 -36.48 44.38 24.33
C GLU A 168 -36.04 45.84 24.31
N ASN A 169 -36.16 46.44 23.16
CA ASN A 169 -36.15 47.89 23.03
C ASN A 169 -37.41 48.47 23.63
N ASN A 170 -37.40 48.78 24.93
CA ASN A 170 -38.36 49.67 25.52
C ASN A 170 -37.94 51.11 25.23
N LYS A 171 -38.56 51.67 24.19
CA LYS A 171 -38.63 53.12 24.02
C LYS A 171 -39.67 53.68 25.02
N LYS A 172 -39.27 54.59 25.87
CA LYS A 172 -39.99 55.75 26.29
C LYS A 172 -39.09 56.94 26.32
#